data_d2dadc998f2acf68a00d510170c74623
#
_entry.id   d2dadc998f2acf68a00d510170c74623
#
_cell.length_a   1.000
_cell.length_b   1.000
_cell.length_c   1.000
_cell.angle_alpha   90.00
_cell.angle_beta   90.00
_cell.angle_gamma   90.00
#
_symmetry.space_group_name_H-M   'P 1'
#
loop_
_entity.id
_entity.type
_entity.pdbx_description
1 polymer ?
#
loop_
_entity_poly.entity_id
_entity_poly.type
_entity_poly.pdbx_seq_one_letter_code
_entity_poly.pdbx_strand_id
1 'polypeptide(L)'
;MTNIVEQLFKSLDPWPGFQITSFKIQVSPVDGRKTLILDLRPVEGSMPTCSRCRHEAPLVHGYVSRRIKERSLLGYFVELNVTLRRVDCLHCKGHPMEAVEWLAPFKRYTERLREHVEHRTLEETVAYAA
;
A
#
# COMPACT_ATOMS: atom_id res chain seq x y z
N MET A 1 9.72 -15.47 17.92
CA MET A 1 10.92 -14.75 17.44
C MET A 1 10.52 -13.83 16.29
N THR A 2 10.73 -12.54 16.45
CA THR A 2 10.36 -11.57 15.42
C THR A 2 11.34 -11.66 14.26
N ASN A 3 10.84 -11.86 13.05
CA ASN A 3 11.67 -11.90 11.85
C ASN A 3 12.31 -10.51 11.62
N ILE A 4 13.55 -10.50 11.11
CA ILE A 4 14.27 -9.26 10.81
C ILE A 4 13.52 -8.39 9.80
N VAL A 5 12.80 -9.03 8.86
CA VAL A 5 11.96 -8.35 7.88
C VAL A 5 10.80 -7.62 8.57
N GLU A 6 10.14 -8.27 9.53
CA GLU A 6 9.07 -7.64 10.32
C GLU A 6 9.58 -6.45 11.13
N GLN A 7 10.77 -6.58 11.73
CA GLN A 7 11.38 -5.49 12.48
C GLN A 7 11.71 -4.29 11.58
N LEU A 8 12.26 -4.54 10.39
CA LEU A 8 12.54 -3.49 9.41
C LEU A 8 11.28 -2.76 8.98
N PHE A 9 10.21 -3.49 8.64
CA PHE A 9 8.95 -2.88 8.24
C PHE A 9 8.30 -2.11 9.38
N LYS A 10 8.38 -2.60 10.61
CA LYS A 10 7.85 -1.89 11.78
C LYS A 10 8.62 -0.60 12.06
N SER A 11 9.96 -0.63 11.95
CA SER A 11 10.78 0.54 12.22
C SER A 11 10.63 1.63 11.18
N LEU A 12 10.37 1.27 9.94
CA LEU A 12 10.17 2.21 8.84
C LEU A 12 8.72 2.67 8.69
N ASP A 13 7.79 1.89 9.24
CA ASP A 13 6.33 2.11 9.16
C ASP A 13 5.88 2.59 7.77
N PRO A 14 6.17 1.81 6.71
CA PRO A 14 5.91 2.27 5.35
C PRO A 14 4.42 2.34 4.98
N TRP A 15 3.58 1.67 5.77
CA TRP A 15 2.12 1.61 5.56
C TRP A 15 1.38 1.96 6.85
N PRO A 16 1.44 3.24 7.28
CA PRO A 16 0.81 3.65 8.53
C PRO A 16 -0.67 3.29 8.59
N GLY A 17 -1.12 2.76 9.72
CA GLY A 17 -2.49 2.34 9.94
C GLY A 17 -2.81 0.92 9.46
N PHE A 18 -1.84 0.23 8.85
CA PHE A 18 -2.01 -1.14 8.35
C PHE A 18 -0.98 -2.07 8.97
N GLN A 19 -1.31 -3.35 9.01
CA GLN A 19 -0.43 -4.39 9.51
C GLN A 19 -0.34 -5.54 8.52
N ILE A 20 0.82 -6.19 8.47
CA ILE A 20 1.04 -7.38 7.65
C ILE A 20 0.40 -8.57 8.36
N THR A 21 -0.56 -9.23 7.71
CA THR A 21 -1.22 -10.42 8.26
C THR A 21 -0.64 -11.72 7.73
N SER A 22 -0.12 -11.70 6.50
CA SER A 22 0.54 -12.86 5.90
C SER A 22 1.40 -12.42 4.73
N PHE A 23 2.26 -13.31 4.24
CA PHE A 23 3.06 -13.06 3.05
C PHE A 23 3.31 -14.34 2.28
N LYS A 24 3.64 -14.22 1.01
CA LYS A 24 4.09 -15.34 0.18
C LYS A 24 5.08 -14.85 -0.88
N ILE A 25 5.90 -15.75 -1.37
CA ILE A 25 6.82 -15.49 -2.46
C ILE A 25 6.38 -16.29 -3.68
N GLN A 26 6.21 -15.61 -4.80
CA GLN A 26 5.93 -16.25 -6.10
C GLN A 26 7.14 -16.14 -7.00
N VAL A 27 7.46 -17.23 -7.70
CA VAL A 27 8.51 -17.26 -8.71
C VAL A 27 7.85 -17.48 -10.06
N SER A 28 8.06 -16.56 -10.99
CA SER A 28 7.53 -16.69 -12.34
C SER A 28 8.23 -17.86 -13.05
N PRO A 29 7.46 -18.81 -13.65
CA PRO A 29 8.06 -19.93 -14.41
C PRO A 29 8.68 -19.48 -15.73
N VAL A 30 8.37 -18.27 -16.19
CA VAL A 30 8.85 -17.77 -17.50
C VAL A 30 10.24 -17.15 -17.38
N ASP A 31 10.44 -16.24 -16.41
CA ASP A 31 11.67 -15.44 -16.29
C ASP A 31 12.37 -15.59 -14.93
N GLY A 32 11.86 -16.41 -14.03
CA GLY A 32 12.41 -16.59 -12.68
C GLY A 32 12.22 -15.39 -11.76
N ARG A 33 11.41 -14.41 -12.16
CA ARG A 33 11.14 -13.20 -11.38
C ARG A 33 10.50 -13.56 -10.04
N LYS A 34 11.05 -13.03 -8.97
CA LYS A 34 10.54 -13.25 -7.61
C LYS A 34 9.70 -12.08 -7.18
N THR A 35 8.47 -12.36 -6.74
CA THR A 35 7.54 -11.36 -6.24
C THR A 35 7.17 -11.71 -4.80
N LEU A 36 7.36 -10.76 -3.90
CA LEU A 36 6.91 -10.84 -2.53
C LEU A 36 5.51 -10.23 -2.44
N ILE A 37 4.54 -11.02 -2.03
CA ILE A 37 3.15 -10.57 -1.87
C ILE A 37 2.86 -10.48 -0.38
N LEU A 38 2.52 -9.26 0.07
CA LEU A 38 2.18 -8.97 1.46
C LEU A 38 0.70 -8.70 1.58
N ASP A 39 0.03 -9.40 2.50
CA ASP A 39 -1.36 -9.13 2.83
C ASP A 39 -1.41 -8.09 3.95
N LEU A 40 -2.02 -6.94 3.67
CA LEU A 40 -2.17 -5.84 4.61
C LEU A 40 -3.63 -5.64 4.98
N ARG A 41 -3.87 -5.46 6.27
CA ARG A 41 -5.19 -5.12 6.80
C ARG A 41 -5.08 -3.92 7.74
N PRO A 42 -6.16 -3.13 7.88
CA PRO A 42 -6.16 -2.05 8.86
C PRO A 42 -5.84 -2.58 10.26
N VAL A 43 -5.05 -1.81 11.01
CA VAL A 43 -4.77 -2.15 12.41
C VAL A 43 -6.09 -2.19 13.17
N GLU A 44 -6.29 -3.25 13.98
CA GLU A 44 -7.49 -3.42 14.76
C GLU A 44 -7.69 -2.23 15.71
N GLY A 45 -8.93 -1.72 15.75
CA GLY A 45 -9.26 -0.55 16.55
C GLY A 45 -8.91 0.79 15.91
N SER A 46 -8.28 0.80 14.73
CA SER A 46 -8.00 2.07 14.03
C SER A 46 -9.28 2.66 13.46
N MET A 47 -9.37 4.00 13.54
CA MET A 47 -10.52 4.74 13.05
C MET A 47 -10.37 5.08 11.56
N PRO A 48 -11.30 4.62 10.69
CA PRO A 48 -11.25 5.03 9.30
C PRO A 48 -11.65 6.49 9.11
N THR A 49 -11.07 7.12 8.09
CA THR A 49 -11.38 8.48 7.68
C THR A 49 -11.95 8.42 6.27
N CYS A 50 -13.02 9.17 6.01
CA CYS A 50 -13.63 9.23 4.69
C CYS A 50 -12.66 9.86 3.66
N SER A 51 -12.52 9.22 2.51
CA SER A 51 -11.63 9.73 1.46
C SER A 51 -12.14 11.02 0.80
N ARG A 52 -13.43 11.29 0.89
CA ARG A 52 -14.06 12.47 0.26
C ARG A 52 -14.02 13.70 1.16
N CYS A 53 -14.52 13.58 2.40
CA CYS A 53 -14.67 14.72 3.31
C CYS A 53 -13.60 14.78 4.40
N ARG A 54 -12.80 13.73 4.56
CA ARG A 54 -11.72 13.62 5.56
C ARG A 54 -12.21 13.61 7.02
N HIS A 55 -13.49 13.45 7.25
CA HIS A 55 -14.03 13.26 8.61
C HIS A 55 -13.87 11.79 9.03
N GLU A 56 -13.77 11.58 10.34
CA GLU A 56 -13.80 10.24 10.89
C GLU A 56 -15.12 9.55 10.56
N ALA A 57 -15.06 8.29 10.15
CA ALA A 57 -16.22 7.52 9.75
C ALA A 57 -16.20 6.17 10.47
N PRO A 58 -16.71 6.09 11.71
CA PRO A 58 -16.59 4.89 12.53
C PRO A 58 -17.39 3.68 12.01
N LEU A 59 -18.39 3.92 11.17
CA LEU A 59 -19.25 2.85 10.65
C LEU A 59 -18.66 2.24 9.39
N VAL A 60 -18.22 1.00 9.48
CA VAL A 60 -17.67 0.26 8.35
C VAL A 60 -18.81 -0.45 7.63
N HIS A 61 -19.00 -0.15 6.35
CA HIS A 61 -20.00 -0.79 5.50
C HIS A 61 -19.53 -2.13 4.94
N GLY A 62 -18.26 -2.25 4.61
CA GLY A 62 -17.70 -3.46 4.05
C GLY A 62 -16.22 -3.34 3.77
N TYR A 63 -15.67 -4.32 3.07
CA TYR A 63 -14.25 -4.42 2.78
C TYR A 63 -14.03 -4.66 1.29
N VAL A 64 -12.94 -4.13 0.76
CA VAL A 64 -12.51 -4.34 -0.62
C VAL A 64 -11.03 -4.67 -0.61
N SER A 65 -10.65 -5.73 -1.33
CA SER A 65 -9.24 -6.08 -1.52
C SER A 65 -8.73 -5.47 -2.81
N ARG A 66 -7.54 -4.87 -2.77
CA ARG A 66 -6.87 -4.33 -3.95
C ARG A 66 -5.42 -4.77 -4.01
N ARG A 67 -4.97 -5.09 -5.21
CA ARG A 67 -3.55 -5.35 -5.46
C ARG A 67 -2.86 -4.04 -5.81
N ILE A 68 -1.82 -3.72 -5.03
CA ILE A 68 -1.08 -2.47 -5.11
C ILE A 68 0.38 -2.79 -5.35
N LYS A 69 1.00 -2.11 -6.30
CA LYS A 69 2.44 -2.25 -6.56
C LYS A 69 3.22 -1.37 -5.58
N GLU A 70 4.26 -1.96 -5.01
CA GLU A 70 5.16 -1.28 -4.11
C GLU A 70 6.57 -1.25 -4.68
N ARG A 71 7.43 -0.43 -4.10
CA ARG A 71 8.83 -0.33 -4.44
C ARG A 71 9.54 -1.66 -4.18
N SER A 72 10.40 -2.08 -5.11
CA SER A 72 11.19 -3.31 -4.99
C SER A 72 12.06 -3.31 -3.73
N LEU A 73 12.24 -4.48 -3.15
CA LEU A 73 13.02 -4.66 -1.92
C LEU A 73 13.91 -5.89 -2.06
N LEU A 74 15.21 -5.71 -1.84
CA LEU A 74 16.19 -6.80 -1.80
C LEU A 74 16.12 -7.75 -3.02
N GLY A 75 15.90 -7.19 -4.20
CA GLY A 75 15.81 -7.97 -5.43
C GLY A 75 14.46 -8.61 -5.71
N TYR A 76 13.49 -8.40 -4.83
CA TYR A 76 12.12 -8.87 -5.04
C TYR A 76 11.24 -7.73 -5.54
N PHE A 77 10.35 -8.04 -6.49
CA PHE A 77 9.21 -7.17 -6.73
C PHE A 77 8.25 -7.31 -5.56
N VAL A 78 7.61 -6.23 -5.18
CA VAL A 78 6.70 -6.23 -4.03
C VAL A 78 5.30 -5.85 -4.50
N GLU A 79 4.33 -6.71 -4.19
CA GLU A 79 2.91 -6.43 -4.34
C GLU A 79 2.24 -6.47 -2.98
N LEU A 80 1.35 -5.52 -2.75
CA LEU A 80 0.53 -5.48 -1.55
C LEU A 80 -0.88 -5.90 -1.90
N ASN A 81 -1.41 -6.86 -1.15
CA ASN A 81 -2.82 -7.19 -1.20
C ASN A 81 -3.49 -6.48 -0.04
N VAL A 82 -4.04 -5.30 -0.30
CA VAL A 82 -4.53 -4.39 0.74
C VAL A 82 -6.02 -4.55 0.91
N THR A 83 -6.45 -4.82 2.14
CA THR A 83 -7.86 -4.79 2.51
C THR A 83 -8.21 -3.36 2.96
N LEU A 84 -9.09 -2.72 2.20
CA LEU A 84 -9.57 -1.37 2.47
C LEU A 84 -10.99 -1.42 3.00
N ARG A 85 -11.33 -0.48 3.87
CA ARG A 85 -12.68 -0.37 4.43
C ARG A 85 -13.53 0.60 3.60
N ARG A 86 -14.75 0.18 3.28
CA ARG A 86 -15.79 1.09 2.82
C ARG A 86 -16.54 1.59 4.04
N VAL A 87 -16.78 2.89 4.11
CA VAL A 87 -17.36 3.51 5.28
C VAL A 87 -18.74 4.11 4.99
N ASP A 88 -19.61 4.12 5.99
CA ASP A 88 -20.86 4.87 5.97
C ASP A 88 -20.57 6.26 6.54
N CYS A 89 -20.28 7.20 5.65
CA CYS A 89 -19.97 8.56 6.07
C CYS A 89 -21.26 9.34 6.31
N LEU A 90 -21.39 9.98 7.48
CA LEU A 90 -22.54 10.78 7.83
C LEU A 90 -22.61 12.11 7.04
N HIS A 91 -21.48 12.55 6.50
CA HIS A 91 -21.36 13.81 5.76
C HIS A 91 -21.46 13.62 4.24
N CYS A 92 -21.18 12.41 3.75
CA CYS A 92 -21.19 12.09 2.32
C CYS A 92 -22.28 11.06 2.04
N LYS A 93 -22.83 11.09 0.80
CA LYS A 93 -23.74 10.04 0.37
C LYS A 93 -22.96 8.85 -0.16
N GLY A 94 -23.52 7.64 0.02
CA GLY A 94 -22.92 6.40 -0.46
C GLY A 94 -21.92 5.79 0.50
N HIS A 95 -21.06 4.93 -0.03
CA HIS A 95 -20.09 4.17 0.77
C HIS A 95 -18.69 4.42 0.23
N PRO A 96 -18.09 5.58 0.50
CA PRO A 96 -16.73 5.87 0.03
C PRO A 96 -15.69 4.97 0.71
N MET A 97 -14.55 4.82 0.06
CA MET A 97 -13.41 4.12 0.64
C MET A 97 -12.78 4.97 1.72
N GLU A 98 -12.10 4.32 2.69
CA GLU A 98 -11.30 5.05 3.66
C GLU A 98 -10.12 5.75 2.97
N ALA A 99 -9.70 6.88 3.54
CA ALA A 99 -8.51 7.58 3.07
C ALA A 99 -7.26 6.83 3.50
N VAL A 100 -6.33 6.65 2.56
CA VAL A 100 -5.04 6.00 2.81
C VAL A 100 -3.94 6.89 2.24
N GLU A 101 -3.16 7.52 3.11
CA GLU A 101 -2.19 8.55 2.73
C GLU A 101 -1.03 8.00 1.87
N TRP A 102 -0.57 6.80 2.17
CA TRP A 102 0.56 6.19 1.47
C TRP A 102 0.17 5.56 0.13
N LEU A 103 -1.12 5.51 -0.20
CA LEU A 103 -1.64 4.98 -1.45
C LEU A 103 -1.95 6.13 -2.40
N ALA A 104 -1.40 6.08 -3.62
CA ALA A 104 -1.69 7.09 -4.62
C ALA A 104 -3.19 7.09 -4.96
N PRO A 105 -3.88 8.25 -4.95
CA PRO A 105 -5.33 8.31 -5.19
C PRO A 105 -5.73 7.69 -6.53
N PHE A 106 -6.72 6.81 -6.50
CA PHE A 106 -7.28 6.11 -7.68
C PHE A 106 -6.24 5.31 -8.49
N LYS A 107 -5.07 5.03 -7.90
CA LYS A 107 -3.99 4.28 -8.55
C LYS A 107 -3.77 2.94 -7.84
N ARG A 108 -3.07 2.03 -8.53
CA ARG A 108 -2.71 0.72 -7.99
C ARG A 108 -1.22 0.64 -7.65
N TYR A 109 -0.68 1.75 -7.15
CA TYR A 109 0.70 1.81 -6.67
C TYR A 109 0.79 2.76 -5.48
N THR A 110 1.82 2.57 -4.66
CA THR A 110 2.04 3.40 -3.49
C THR A 110 2.67 4.74 -3.87
N GLU A 111 2.53 5.73 -2.99
CA GLU A 111 3.23 7.02 -3.16
C GLU A 111 4.74 6.83 -3.18
N ARG A 112 5.28 5.90 -2.39
CA ARG A 112 6.70 5.56 -2.39
C ARG A 112 7.18 5.09 -3.76
N LEU A 113 6.40 4.23 -4.41
CA LEU A 113 6.75 3.75 -5.75
C LEU A 113 6.68 4.88 -6.78
N ARG A 114 5.66 5.73 -6.71
CA ARG A 114 5.52 6.88 -7.59
C ARG A 114 6.71 7.81 -7.48
N GLU A 115 7.10 8.18 -6.27
CA GLU A 115 8.26 9.04 -6.02
C GLU A 115 9.55 8.42 -6.52
N HIS A 116 9.74 7.13 -6.30
CA HIS A 116 10.92 6.41 -6.76
C HIS A 116 11.04 6.41 -8.29
N VAL A 117 9.95 6.17 -9.00
CA VAL A 117 9.92 6.16 -10.46
C VAL A 117 10.21 7.56 -11.01
N GLU A 118 9.58 8.58 -10.46
CA GLU A 118 9.82 9.97 -10.85
C GLU A 118 11.29 10.36 -10.65
N HIS A 119 11.88 10.02 -9.53
CA HIS A 119 13.28 10.31 -9.21
C HIS A 119 14.23 9.62 -10.18
N ARG A 120 14.02 8.35 -10.48
CA ARG A 120 14.83 7.60 -11.46
C ARG A 120 14.73 8.18 -12.86
N THR A 121 13.56 8.58 -13.29
CA THR A 121 13.35 9.21 -14.58
C THR A 121 14.14 10.51 -14.70
N LEU A 122 14.16 11.34 -13.64
CA LEU A 122 14.93 12.57 -13.60
C LEU A 122 16.45 12.30 -13.69
N GLU A 123 16.95 11.32 -12.95
CA GLU A 123 18.35 10.93 -12.96
C GLU A 123 18.77 10.43 -14.35
N GLU A 124 17.98 9.60 -14.98
CA GLU A 124 18.24 9.10 -16.33
C GLU A 124 18.26 10.23 -17.37
N THR A 125 17.32 11.15 -17.26
CA THR A 125 17.27 12.33 -18.15
C THR A 125 18.52 13.20 -18.01
N VAL A 126 18.97 13.46 -16.80
CA VAL A 126 20.20 14.21 -16.53
C VAL A 126 21.42 13.49 -17.09
N ALA A 127 21.49 12.18 -16.92
CA ALA A 127 22.59 11.37 -17.44
C ALA A 127 22.68 11.42 -18.96
N TYR A 128 21.55 11.43 -19.66
CA TYR A 128 21.51 11.54 -21.13
C TYR A 128 21.81 12.97 -21.63
N ALA A 129 21.50 13.98 -20.83
CA ALA A 129 21.77 15.38 -21.19
C ALA A 129 23.24 15.77 -21.01
N ALA A 130 23.97 15.02 -20.24
CA ALA A 130 25.40 15.21 -20.05
C ALA A 130 26.19 14.50 -21.15
#